data_1e3a86b3bc971be2b3a3d911a99cf7f6
#
_entry.id   1e3a86b3bc971be2b3a3d911a99cf7f6
#
_cell.length_a   1.000
_cell.length_b   1.000
_cell.length_c   1.000
_cell.angle_alpha   90.00
_cell.angle_beta   90.00
_cell.angle_gamma   90.00
#
_symmetry.space_group_name_H-M   'P 1'
#
loop_
_entity.id
_entity.type
_entity.pdbx_description
1 polymer ?
#
loop_
_entity_poly.entity_id
_entity_poly.type
_entity_poly.pdbx_seq_one_letter_code
_entity_poly.pdbx_strand_id
1 'polypeptide(L)'
;MAMETERKISIAKAIIEKAIEVSDKTKHDVFVDWAPHVQWVEVAIYLGGWKTGKNEYEKFTISFNRNTENVFKACMARLNELLTEAGNDFCD
;
A
#
# COMPACT_ATOMS: atom_id res chain seq x y z
N MET A 1 -17.41 -0.32 -17.26
CA MET A 1 -16.39 0.30 -18.09
C MET A 1 -15.01 0.12 -17.49
N ALA A 2 -14.04 -0.25 -18.32
CA ALA A 2 -12.67 -0.42 -17.83
C ALA A 2 -12.04 0.93 -17.53
N MET A 3 -11.24 0.98 -16.48
CA MET A 3 -10.51 2.18 -16.12
C MET A 3 -9.43 2.46 -17.16
N GLU A 4 -9.16 3.72 -17.43
CA GLU A 4 -8.12 4.10 -18.37
C GLU A 4 -6.75 3.74 -17.87
N THR A 5 -5.85 3.40 -18.79
CA THR A 5 -4.47 3.00 -18.46
C THR A 5 -3.75 4.06 -17.65
N GLU A 6 -3.87 5.33 -18.02
CA GLU A 6 -3.21 6.43 -17.30
C GLU A 6 -3.68 6.50 -15.86
N ARG A 7 -4.97 6.25 -15.60
CA ARG A 7 -5.50 6.26 -14.25
C ARG A 7 -4.95 5.12 -13.41
N LYS A 8 -4.85 3.93 -14.02
CA LYS A 8 -4.25 2.75 -13.35
C LYS A 8 -2.81 3.03 -12.97
N ILE A 9 -2.04 3.59 -13.89
CA ILE A 9 -0.63 3.94 -13.65
C ILE A 9 -0.53 4.96 -12.53
N SER A 10 -1.37 5.98 -12.56
CA SER A 10 -1.36 7.05 -11.55
C SER A 10 -1.60 6.47 -10.15
N ILE A 11 -2.57 5.58 -10.02
CA ILE A 11 -2.87 4.92 -8.76
C ILE A 11 -1.69 4.06 -8.29
N ALA A 12 -1.15 3.25 -9.20
CA ALA A 12 -0.03 2.37 -8.87
C ALA A 12 1.21 3.17 -8.46
N LYS A 13 1.51 4.26 -9.15
CA LYS A 13 2.64 5.12 -8.82
C LYS A 13 2.49 5.73 -7.42
N ALA A 14 1.30 6.22 -7.10
CA ALA A 14 1.03 6.80 -5.78
C ALA A 14 1.24 5.76 -4.68
N ILE A 15 0.76 4.54 -4.90
CA ILE A 15 0.89 3.45 -3.94
C ILE A 15 2.35 3.06 -3.76
N ILE A 16 3.08 2.87 -4.86
CA ILE A 16 4.49 2.45 -4.81
C ILE A 16 5.34 3.51 -4.13
N GLU A 17 5.12 4.78 -4.47
CA GLU A 17 5.82 5.88 -3.86
C GLU A 17 5.63 5.89 -2.34
N LYS A 18 4.39 5.77 -1.89
CA LYS A 18 4.08 5.74 -0.47
C LYS A 18 4.61 4.47 0.20
N ALA A 19 4.56 3.34 -0.49
CA ALA A 19 5.09 2.08 0.02
C ALA A 19 6.60 2.18 0.30
N ILE A 20 7.32 2.80 -0.62
CA ILE A 20 8.77 3.01 -0.44
C ILE A 20 9.02 3.92 0.74
N GLU A 21 8.27 5.02 0.87
CA GLU A 21 8.42 5.91 2.00
C GLU A 21 8.20 5.19 3.34
N VAL A 22 7.14 4.41 3.44
CA VAL A 22 6.84 3.69 4.68
C VAL A 22 7.94 2.68 4.99
N SER A 23 8.37 1.91 3.99
CA SER A 23 9.38 0.87 4.19
C SER A 23 10.74 1.46 4.58
N ASP A 24 11.09 2.61 3.99
CA ASP A 24 12.39 3.24 4.26
C ASP A 24 12.41 4.05 5.56
N LYS A 25 11.30 4.66 5.92
CA LYS A 25 11.24 5.61 7.04
C LYS A 25 10.64 5.02 8.32
N THR A 26 10.13 3.80 8.25
CA THR A 26 9.54 3.14 9.41
C THR A 26 10.10 1.73 9.56
N LYS A 27 9.70 1.05 10.63
CA LYS A 27 10.08 -0.36 10.84
C LYS A 27 9.16 -1.33 10.12
N HIS A 28 8.14 -0.82 9.41
CA HIS A 28 7.16 -1.65 8.70
C HIS A 28 7.63 -1.93 7.28
N ASP A 29 7.26 -3.09 6.75
CA ASP A 29 7.56 -3.44 5.36
C ASP A 29 6.27 -3.48 4.55
N VAL A 30 6.29 -2.82 3.40
CA VAL A 30 5.14 -2.75 2.50
C VAL A 30 5.49 -3.39 1.17
N PHE A 31 4.73 -4.40 0.78
CA PHE A 31 4.91 -5.10 -0.50
C PHE A 31 3.77 -4.71 -1.43
N VAL A 32 4.10 -4.41 -2.67
CA VAL A 32 3.12 -4.04 -3.69
C VAL A 32 3.24 -5.02 -4.86
N ASP A 33 2.13 -5.60 -5.26
CA ASP A 33 2.11 -6.59 -6.33
C ASP A 33 1.02 -6.27 -7.35
N TRP A 34 1.41 -6.24 -8.62
CA TRP A 34 0.48 -6.01 -9.73
C TRP A 34 0.10 -7.34 -10.38
N ALA A 35 -1.18 -7.62 -10.43
CA ALA A 35 -1.70 -8.86 -11.02
C ALA A 35 -2.57 -8.53 -12.24
N PRO A 36 -1.99 -8.58 -13.45
CA PRO A 36 -2.71 -8.14 -14.65
C PRO A 36 -3.89 -9.03 -15.04
N HIS A 37 -3.81 -10.32 -14.76
CA HIS A 37 -4.89 -11.25 -15.14
C HIS A 37 -6.18 -11.01 -14.35
N VAL A 38 -6.09 -10.40 -13.18
CA VAL A 38 -7.27 -10.06 -12.37
C VAL A 38 -7.45 -8.54 -12.23
N GLN A 39 -6.56 -7.76 -12.81
CA GLN A 39 -6.62 -6.30 -12.83
C GLN A 39 -6.68 -5.68 -11.44
N TRP A 40 -5.79 -6.11 -10.56
CA TRP A 40 -5.70 -5.48 -9.24
C TRP A 40 -4.24 -5.31 -8.79
N VAL A 41 -4.08 -4.40 -7.82
CA VAL A 41 -2.81 -4.18 -7.11
C VAL A 41 -3.04 -4.61 -5.66
N GLU A 42 -2.21 -5.52 -5.18
CA GLU A 42 -2.26 -5.94 -3.78
C GLU A 42 -1.18 -5.21 -3.00
N VAL A 43 -1.54 -4.72 -1.82
CA VAL A 43 -0.61 -4.06 -0.91
C VAL A 43 -0.64 -4.82 0.40
N ALA A 44 0.50 -5.35 0.80
CA ALA A 44 0.62 -6.10 2.05
C ALA A 44 1.54 -5.32 3.00
N ILE A 45 1.05 -5.03 4.19
CA ILE A 45 1.78 -4.25 5.20
C ILE A 45 2.12 -5.17 6.36
N TYR A 46 3.41 -5.42 6.55
CA TYR A 46 3.90 -6.23 7.66
C TYR A 46 4.33 -5.30 8.79
N LEU A 47 3.49 -5.18 9.80
CA LEU A 47 3.75 -4.29 10.93
C LEU A 47 4.94 -4.82 11.73
N GLY A 48 5.93 -3.96 11.94
CA GLY A 48 7.16 -4.37 12.62
C GLY A 48 8.17 -5.06 11.72
N GLY A 49 7.84 -5.17 10.42
CA GLY A 49 8.71 -5.76 9.41
C GLY A 49 8.42 -7.21 9.10
N TRP A 50 8.78 -7.62 7.90
CA TRP A 50 8.63 -9.01 7.47
C TRP A 50 9.66 -9.89 8.15
N LYS A 51 9.21 -11.03 8.65
CA LYS A 51 10.10 -12.03 9.28
C LYS A 51 9.66 -13.42 8.89
N THR A 52 10.64 -14.31 8.71
CA THR A 52 10.36 -15.71 8.44
C THR A 52 9.52 -16.30 9.58
N GLY A 53 8.44 -16.95 9.24
CA GLY A 53 7.56 -17.58 10.22
C GLY A 53 6.48 -16.69 10.79
N LYS A 54 6.52 -15.39 10.47
CA LYS A 54 5.46 -14.45 10.86
C LYS A 54 4.57 -14.17 9.66
N ASN A 55 3.28 -14.41 9.83
CA ASN A 55 2.31 -14.24 8.75
C ASN A 55 1.26 -13.17 9.03
N GLU A 56 1.45 -12.36 10.08
CA GLU A 56 0.50 -11.30 10.40
C GLU A 56 0.78 -10.09 9.53
N TYR A 57 -0.20 -9.71 8.75
CA TYR A 57 -0.08 -8.53 7.90
C TYR A 57 -1.47 -7.98 7.56
N GLU A 58 -1.49 -6.71 7.18
CA GLU A 58 -2.69 -6.07 6.65
C GLU A 58 -2.60 -6.11 5.13
N LYS A 59 -3.72 -6.37 4.48
CA LYS A 59 -3.74 -6.45 3.02
C LYS A 59 -4.86 -5.59 2.44
N PHE A 60 -4.51 -4.86 1.39
CA PHE A 60 -5.47 -4.11 0.59
C PHE A 60 -5.40 -4.63 -0.84
N THR A 61 -6.55 -4.94 -1.41
CA THR A 61 -6.64 -5.35 -2.81
C THR A 61 -7.38 -4.26 -3.57
N ILE A 62 -6.65 -3.48 -4.35
CA ILE A 62 -7.23 -2.38 -5.12
C ILE A 62 -7.59 -2.93 -6.50
N SER A 63 -8.85 -3.29 -6.68
CA SER A 63 -9.35 -3.81 -7.94
C SER A 63 -9.69 -2.64 -8.87
N PHE A 64 -9.21 -2.72 -10.12
CA PHE A 64 -9.54 -1.69 -11.10
C PHE A 64 -10.92 -1.91 -11.73
N ASN A 65 -11.62 -2.96 -11.31
CA ASN A 65 -12.95 -3.27 -11.82
C ASN A 65 -14.08 -2.88 -10.87
N ARG A 66 -13.79 -2.68 -9.57
CA ARG A 66 -14.81 -2.29 -8.59
C ARG A 66 -14.18 -1.68 -7.35
N ASN A 67 -14.88 -0.71 -6.77
CA ASN A 67 -14.50 -0.06 -5.51
C ASN A 67 -13.07 0.49 -5.48
N THR A 68 -12.52 0.80 -6.65
CA THR A 68 -11.14 1.24 -6.78
C THR A 68 -10.83 2.42 -5.87
N GLU A 69 -11.62 3.48 -5.96
CA GLU A 69 -11.37 4.72 -5.20
C GLU A 69 -11.47 4.50 -3.69
N ASN A 70 -12.46 3.73 -3.25
CA ASN A 70 -12.66 3.50 -1.82
C ASN A 70 -11.49 2.74 -1.20
N VAL A 71 -11.04 1.67 -1.86
CA VAL A 71 -9.93 0.87 -1.35
C VAL A 71 -8.62 1.62 -1.48
N PHE A 72 -8.42 2.35 -2.58
CA PHE A 72 -7.24 3.17 -2.78
C PHE A 72 -7.11 4.22 -1.67
N LYS A 73 -8.18 4.93 -1.36
CA LYS A 73 -8.18 5.95 -0.31
C LYS A 73 -7.89 5.33 1.06
N ALA A 74 -8.51 4.19 1.36
CA ALA A 74 -8.28 3.48 2.62
C ALA A 74 -6.82 3.05 2.76
N CYS A 75 -6.25 2.51 1.69
CA CYS A 75 -4.86 2.08 1.66
C CYS A 75 -3.91 3.26 1.89
N MET A 76 -4.12 4.36 1.16
CA MET A 76 -3.28 5.55 1.29
C MET A 76 -3.38 6.17 2.68
N ALA A 77 -4.58 6.20 3.24
CA ALA A 77 -4.79 6.70 4.60
C ALA A 77 -4.01 5.86 5.62
N ARG A 78 -4.02 4.55 5.46
CA ARG A 78 -3.28 3.66 6.36
C ARG A 78 -1.77 3.87 6.24
N LEU A 79 -1.26 3.99 5.02
CA LEU A 79 0.17 4.22 4.81
C LEU A 79 0.60 5.56 5.39
N ASN A 80 -0.21 6.60 5.21
CA ASN A 80 0.06 7.92 5.79
C ASN A 80 0.04 7.88 7.32
N GLU A 81 -0.88 7.12 7.89
CA GLU A 81 -0.96 6.94 9.34
C GLU A 81 0.32 6.33 9.90
N LEU A 82 0.86 5.32 9.22
CA LEU A 82 2.10 4.68 9.64
C LEU A 82 3.29 5.63 9.56
N LEU A 83 3.33 6.47 8.52
CA LEU A 83 4.36 7.49 8.40
C LEU A 83 4.28 8.52 9.52
N THR A 84 3.08 8.95 9.86
CA THR A 84 2.84 9.93 10.91
C THR A 84 3.27 9.38 12.27
N GLU A 85 2.93 8.13 12.55
CA GLU A 85 3.32 7.48 13.79
C GLU A 85 4.84 7.39 13.92
N ALA A 86 5.52 7.01 12.83
CA ALA A 86 6.98 6.93 12.81
C ALA A 86 7.61 8.30 13.04
N GLY A 87 7.04 9.34 12.41
CA GLY A 87 7.51 10.71 12.61
C GLY A 87 7.40 11.16 14.05
N ASN A 88 6.30 10.78 14.71
CA ASN A 88 6.11 11.09 16.12
C ASN A 88 7.12 10.36 17.00
N ASP A 89 7.45 9.13 16.65
CA ASP A 89 8.43 8.34 17.40
C ASP A 89 9.84 8.94 17.32
N PHE A 90 10.14 9.62 16.22
CA PHE A 90 11.44 10.25 16.03
C PHE A 90 11.54 11.66 16.61
N CYS A 91 10.44 12.23 17.01
CA CYS A 91 10.38 13.60 17.52
C CYS A 91 10.55 13.67 19.03
N ASP A 92 11.55 13.06 19.53
CA ASP A 92 11.84 13.16 20.97
C ASP A 92 12.73 14.35 21.30
#